data_ab76fb42c645328b84e316225886e297
#
_entry.id   ab76fb42c645328b84e316225886e297
#
_cell.length_a   1.000
_cell.length_b   1.000
_cell.length_c   1.000
_cell.angle_alpha   90.00
_cell.angle_beta   90.00
_cell.angle_gamma   90.00
#
_symmetry.space_group_name_H-M   'P 1'
#
loop_
_entity.id
_entity.type
_entity.pdbx_description
1 polymer ?
#
loop_
_entity_poly.entity_id
_entity_poly.type
_entity_poly.pdbx_seq_one_letter_code
_entity_poly.pdbx_strand_id
1 'polypeptide(L)'
;GCKVTGIDRAASRIHQAETFFTASGYKGEFTTTDFFNFSSASRYQLILIHDVIEHISNKEEFFRCLSPLLAKRGIIFWGFPSWQMPFGGHQQICHNRFVSSLPFIHLCPGILYRFLLRCFHETPSCIEELSDIKRCRMTIDTFEQLAEKYGYEITDRQLWFINPHYQQKFHLRPRKLYPVLAQLKYIRNYFSTSCFYITRHRELHD
;
A
#
# COMPACT_ATOMS: atom_id res chain seq x y z
N GLY A 1 -12.64 -6.99 -24.00
CA GLY A 1 -12.67 -6.59 -22.60
C GLY A 1 -11.70 -7.42 -21.77
N CYS A 2 -11.27 -6.91 -20.60
CA CYS A 2 -10.41 -7.66 -19.69
C CYS A 2 -11.26 -8.55 -18.76
N LYS A 3 -10.75 -9.72 -18.39
CA LYS A 3 -11.26 -10.48 -17.26
C LYS A 3 -10.66 -9.87 -15.99
N VAL A 4 -11.50 -9.61 -14.99
CA VAL A 4 -11.09 -8.99 -13.73
C VAL A 4 -11.40 -9.95 -12.59
N THR A 5 -10.40 -10.18 -11.74
CA THR A 5 -10.56 -10.91 -10.47
C THR A 5 -10.15 -9.97 -9.35
N GLY A 6 -11.02 -9.79 -8.35
CA GLY A 6 -10.76 -8.98 -7.17
C GLY A 6 -10.87 -9.82 -5.90
N ILE A 7 -9.95 -9.60 -4.99
CA ILE A 7 -9.96 -10.24 -3.67
C ILE A 7 -9.79 -9.19 -2.57
N ASP A 8 -10.51 -9.36 -1.48
CA ASP A 8 -10.34 -8.58 -0.24
C ASP A 8 -10.77 -9.44 0.95
N ARG A 9 -10.21 -9.17 2.12
CA ARG A 9 -10.60 -9.83 3.38
C ARG A 9 -11.95 -9.33 3.89
N ALA A 10 -12.33 -8.11 3.55
CA ALA A 10 -13.57 -7.48 3.98
C ALA A 10 -14.70 -7.75 2.97
N ALA A 11 -15.70 -8.53 3.36
CA ALA A 11 -16.88 -8.81 2.54
C ALA A 11 -17.60 -7.54 2.08
N SER A 12 -17.61 -6.47 2.90
CA SER A 12 -18.19 -5.18 2.55
C SER A 12 -17.49 -4.52 1.35
N ARG A 13 -16.17 -4.63 1.23
CA ARG A 13 -15.41 -4.11 0.07
C ARG A 13 -15.69 -4.93 -1.18
N ILE A 14 -15.77 -6.24 -1.05
CA ILE A 14 -16.15 -7.13 -2.16
C ILE A 14 -17.54 -6.76 -2.68
N HIS A 15 -18.53 -6.62 -1.80
CA HIS A 15 -19.87 -6.21 -2.19
C HIS A 15 -19.91 -4.83 -2.87
N GLN A 16 -19.12 -3.86 -2.38
CA GLN A 16 -18.99 -2.55 -3.04
C GLN A 16 -18.39 -2.66 -4.45
N ALA A 17 -17.36 -3.50 -4.62
CA ALA A 17 -16.74 -3.73 -5.92
C ALA A 17 -17.72 -4.37 -6.92
N GLU A 18 -18.47 -5.40 -6.50
CA GLU A 18 -19.50 -6.06 -7.31
C GLU A 18 -20.59 -5.06 -7.73
N THR A 19 -21.08 -4.26 -6.77
CA THR A 19 -22.09 -3.23 -7.02
C THR A 19 -21.59 -2.20 -8.04
N PHE A 20 -20.35 -1.72 -7.87
CA PHE A 20 -19.75 -0.74 -8.79
C PHE A 20 -19.58 -1.31 -10.20
N PHE A 21 -19.07 -2.55 -10.31
CA PHE A 21 -18.90 -3.20 -11.62
C PHE A 21 -20.23 -3.42 -12.34
N THR A 22 -21.24 -3.90 -11.62
CA THR A 22 -22.58 -4.11 -12.15
C THR A 22 -23.21 -2.80 -12.60
N ALA A 23 -23.13 -1.76 -11.78
CA ALA A 23 -23.65 -0.43 -12.12
C ALA A 23 -22.95 0.20 -13.34
N SER A 24 -21.67 -0.14 -13.54
CA SER A 24 -20.86 0.32 -14.69
C SER A 24 -21.02 -0.56 -15.94
N GLY A 25 -21.85 -1.60 -15.91
CA GLY A 25 -22.04 -2.53 -17.02
C GLY A 25 -20.89 -3.52 -17.25
N TYR A 26 -20.00 -3.67 -16.26
CA TYR A 26 -18.86 -4.60 -16.30
C TYR A 26 -19.14 -5.86 -15.51
N LYS A 27 -18.36 -6.92 -15.81
CA LYS A 27 -18.37 -8.17 -15.07
C LYS A 27 -16.98 -8.45 -14.51
N GLY A 28 -16.91 -8.97 -13.28
CA GLY A 28 -15.70 -9.39 -12.61
C GLY A 28 -16.00 -10.55 -11.67
N GLU A 29 -14.97 -11.27 -11.28
CA GLU A 29 -15.02 -12.33 -10.26
C GLU A 29 -14.45 -11.75 -8.98
N PHE A 30 -15.28 -11.64 -7.92
CA PHE A 30 -14.88 -11.07 -6.65
C PHE A 30 -15.02 -12.09 -5.54
N THR A 31 -14.01 -12.21 -4.68
CA THR A 31 -13.97 -13.24 -3.63
C THR A 31 -13.50 -12.65 -2.31
N THR A 32 -14.26 -12.89 -1.26
CA THR A 32 -13.84 -12.57 0.12
C THR A 32 -12.85 -13.63 0.58
N THR A 33 -11.57 -13.29 0.63
CA THR A 33 -10.51 -14.20 1.06
C THR A 33 -9.28 -13.43 1.52
N ASP A 34 -8.45 -14.09 2.34
CA ASP A 34 -7.10 -13.61 2.61
C ASP A 34 -6.20 -13.93 1.40
N PHE A 35 -5.32 -12.99 1.03
CA PHE A 35 -4.40 -13.19 -0.09
C PHE A 35 -3.57 -14.48 0.05
N PHE A 36 -3.14 -14.84 1.24
CA PHE A 36 -2.33 -16.04 1.48
C PHE A 36 -3.09 -17.35 1.30
N ASN A 37 -4.43 -17.30 1.32
CA ASN A 37 -5.31 -18.43 1.05
C ASN A 37 -5.83 -18.43 -0.39
N PHE A 38 -5.49 -17.39 -1.18
CA PHE A 38 -5.93 -17.28 -2.56
C PHE A 38 -5.07 -18.14 -3.48
N SER A 39 -5.72 -18.94 -4.30
CA SER A 39 -5.07 -19.69 -5.37
C SER A 39 -5.83 -19.48 -6.68
N SER A 40 -5.11 -19.43 -7.77
CA SER A 40 -5.70 -19.30 -9.10
C SER A 40 -4.96 -20.21 -10.09
N ALA A 41 -5.71 -20.91 -10.92
CA ALA A 41 -5.14 -21.62 -12.06
C ALA A 41 -4.73 -20.66 -13.20
N SER A 42 -5.29 -19.45 -13.21
CA SER A 42 -4.98 -18.43 -14.20
C SER A 42 -3.79 -17.56 -13.73
N ARG A 43 -2.97 -17.14 -14.68
CA ARG A 43 -1.95 -16.13 -14.47
C ARG A 43 -2.42 -14.79 -15.01
N TYR A 44 -2.09 -13.73 -14.30
CA TYR A 44 -2.56 -12.37 -14.58
C TYR A 44 -1.50 -11.57 -15.35
N GLN A 45 -1.91 -10.88 -16.41
CA GLN A 45 -1.05 -9.95 -17.15
C GLN A 45 -0.83 -8.64 -16.38
N LEU A 46 -1.80 -8.27 -15.53
CA LEU A 46 -1.72 -7.11 -14.66
C LEU A 46 -2.23 -7.49 -13.27
N ILE A 47 -1.41 -7.23 -12.26
CA ILE A 47 -1.81 -7.31 -10.86
C ILE A 47 -1.77 -5.89 -10.29
N LEU A 48 -2.85 -5.44 -9.66
CA LEU A 48 -2.95 -4.13 -9.03
C LEU A 48 -2.93 -4.30 -7.51
N ILE A 49 -1.95 -3.68 -6.86
CA ILE A 49 -1.78 -3.70 -5.39
C ILE A 49 -1.69 -2.24 -4.95
N HIS A 50 -2.78 -1.72 -4.40
CA HIS A 50 -2.86 -0.31 -3.99
C HIS A 50 -3.39 -0.22 -2.56
N ASP A 51 -2.64 0.46 -1.69
CA ASP A 51 -2.92 0.60 -0.24
C ASP A 51 -3.13 -0.77 0.44
N VAL A 52 -2.24 -1.74 0.13
CA VAL A 52 -2.28 -3.12 0.67
C VAL A 52 -0.98 -3.49 1.35
N ILE A 53 0.17 -3.28 0.68
CA ILE A 53 1.47 -3.81 1.13
C ILE A 53 1.91 -3.25 2.50
N GLU A 54 1.51 -2.04 2.84
CA GLU A 54 1.76 -1.39 4.13
C GLU A 54 1.02 -2.05 5.29
N HIS A 55 -0.02 -2.85 5.00
CA HIS A 55 -0.79 -3.62 5.98
C HIS A 55 -0.36 -5.08 6.09
N ILE A 56 0.49 -5.56 5.20
CA ILE A 56 0.97 -6.94 5.21
C ILE A 56 2.11 -7.10 6.22
N SER A 57 1.97 -7.99 7.19
CA SER A 57 3.01 -8.30 8.17
C SER A 57 4.14 -9.13 7.56
N ASN A 58 3.81 -10.23 6.87
CA ASN A 58 4.78 -11.10 6.20
C ASN A 58 4.98 -10.70 4.73
N LYS A 59 5.75 -9.62 4.52
CA LYS A 59 6.00 -9.09 3.18
C LYS A 59 6.80 -10.04 2.29
N GLU A 60 7.72 -10.79 2.86
CA GLU A 60 8.52 -11.74 2.12
C GLU A 60 7.65 -12.84 1.51
N GLU A 61 6.74 -13.40 2.31
CA GLU A 61 5.77 -14.38 1.84
C GLU A 61 4.84 -13.79 0.77
N PHE A 62 4.40 -12.53 0.97
CA PHE A 62 3.55 -11.83 0.02
C PHE A 62 4.21 -11.73 -1.36
N PHE A 63 5.49 -11.29 -1.43
CA PHE A 63 6.24 -11.23 -2.68
C PHE A 63 6.41 -12.62 -3.32
N ARG A 64 6.64 -13.65 -2.50
CA ARG A 64 6.79 -15.04 -2.98
C ARG A 64 5.48 -15.57 -3.58
N CYS A 65 4.35 -15.34 -2.92
CA CYS A 65 3.03 -15.79 -3.37
C CYS A 65 2.53 -15.05 -4.62
N LEU A 66 3.04 -13.85 -4.92
CA LEU A 66 2.70 -13.13 -6.15
C LEU A 66 3.33 -13.75 -7.40
N SER A 67 4.52 -14.33 -7.27
CA SER A 67 5.29 -14.85 -8.42
C SER A 67 4.50 -15.86 -9.26
N PRO A 68 3.85 -16.91 -8.71
CA PRO A 68 3.09 -17.87 -9.51
C PRO A 68 1.83 -17.28 -10.15
N LEU A 69 1.31 -16.18 -9.61
CA LEU A 69 0.12 -15.50 -10.14
C LEU A 69 0.42 -14.61 -11.35
N LEU A 70 1.67 -14.18 -11.52
CA LEU A 70 2.06 -13.27 -12.60
C LEU A 70 2.36 -14.05 -13.90
N ALA A 71 1.81 -13.60 -15.01
CA ALA A 71 2.12 -14.14 -16.34
C ALA A 71 3.57 -13.79 -16.75
N LYS A 72 4.16 -14.57 -17.70
CA LYS A 72 5.57 -14.43 -18.13
C LYS A 72 5.95 -12.99 -18.53
N ARG A 73 5.01 -12.23 -19.14
CA ARG A 73 5.20 -10.81 -19.50
C ARG A 73 4.25 -9.90 -18.72
N GLY A 74 3.75 -10.40 -17.59
CA GLY A 74 2.87 -9.64 -16.71
C GLY A 74 3.62 -8.55 -15.96
N ILE A 75 2.86 -7.55 -15.54
CA ILE A 75 3.35 -6.45 -14.71
C ILE A 75 2.54 -6.37 -13.42
N ILE A 76 3.18 -5.87 -12.37
CA ILE A 76 2.50 -5.54 -11.12
C ILE A 76 2.58 -4.03 -10.94
N PHE A 77 1.43 -3.39 -10.75
CA PHE A 77 1.35 -2.01 -10.29
C PHE A 77 1.24 -2.00 -8.76
N TRP A 78 2.09 -1.21 -8.13
CA TRP A 78 2.11 -0.99 -6.70
C TRP A 78 1.81 0.46 -6.39
N GLY A 79 0.94 0.68 -5.42
CA GLY A 79 0.69 1.98 -4.85
C GLY A 79 0.66 1.87 -3.33
N PHE A 80 1.49 2.66 -2.62
CA PHE A 80 1.50 2.66 -1.16
C PHE A 80 2.06 3.98 -0.62
N PRO A 81 1.63 4.43 0.58
CA PRO A 81 2.25 5.55 1.27
C PRO A 81 3.56 5.11 1.91
N SER A 82 4.57 5.99 1.88
CA SER A 82 5.79 5.73 2.64
C SER A 82 5.54 5.82 4.14
N TRP A 83 6.08 4.88 4.92
CA TRP A 83 5.91 4.87 6.38
C TRP A 83 6.30 6.18 7.05
N GLN A 84 7.40 6.83 6.65
CA GLN A 84 7.91 8.04 7.28
C GLN A 84 7.21 9.33 6.82
N MET A 85 6.27 9.28 5.88
CA MET A 85 5.54 10.49 5.50
C MET A 85 4.70 11.01 6.68
N PRO A 86 4.29 12.29 6.70
CA PRO A 86 3.67 12.92 7.88
C PRO A 86 2.52 12.13 8.52
N PHE A 87 1.77 11.41 7.71
CA PHE A 87 0.60 10.62 8.14
C PHE A 87 0.72 9.13 7.78
N GLY A 88 1.93 8.62 7.61
CA GLY A 88 2.19 7.22 7.24
C GLY A 88 1.73 6.18 8.27
N GLY A 89 1.51 6.62 9.51
CA GLY A 89 0.97 5.79 10.58
C GLY A 89 -0.56 5.72 10.64
N HIS A 90 -1.26 6.29 9.67
CA HIS A 90 -2.74 6.31 9.59
C HIS A 90 -3.43 6.92 10.81
N GLN A 91 -2.75 7.78 11.58
CA GLN A 91 -3.30 8.40 12.78
C GLN A 91 -4.57 9.24 12.53
N GLN A 92 -4.93 9.49 11.27
CA GLN A 92 -6.19 10.15 10.91
C GLN A 92 -7.44 9.36 11.34
N ILE A 93 -7.31 8.06 11.66
CA ILE A 93 -8.41 7.25 12.21
C ILE A 93 -8.70 7.55 13.68
N CYS A 94 -7.81 8.27 14.38
CA CYS A 94 -8.03 8.68 15.77
C CYS A 94 -9.28 9.54 15.90
N HIS A 95 -10.02 9.33 16.99
CA HIS A 95 -11.21 10.12 17.32
C HIS A 95 -10.83 11.52 17.81
N ASN A 96 -9.71 11.62 18.52
CA ASN A 96 -9.19 12.90 18.99
C ASN A 96 -8.62 13.71 17.83
N ARG A 97 -9.25 14.86 17.53
CA ARG A 97 -8.86 15.73 16.40
C ARG A 97 -7.43 16.28 16.48
N PHE A 98 -6.92 16.48 17.69
CA PHE A 98 -5.55 16.95 17.87
C PHE A 98 -4.57 15.85 17.47
N VAL A 99 -4.72 14.63 17.98
CA VAL A 99 -3.84 13.49 17.65
C VAL A 99 -3.95 13.11 16.17
N SER A 100 -5.17 13.10 15.62
CA SER A 100 -5.40 12.76 14.21
C SER A 100 -4.72 13.74 13.23
N SER A 101 -4.49 14.98 13.66
CA SER A 101 -3.84 16.02 12.84
C SER A 101 -2.34 16.19 13.12
N LEU A 102 -1.76 15.51 14.14
CA LEU A 102 -0.33 15.59 14.44
C LEU A 102 0.49 14.80 13.42
N PRO A 103 1.33 15.46 12.60
CA PRO A 103 2.22 14.75 11.69
C PRO A 103 3.33 14.03 12.48
N PHE A 104 3.80 12.91 11.92
CA PHE A 104 4.97 12.15 12.40
C PHE A 104 4.84 11.50 13.80
N ILE A 105 3.71 11.62 14.50
CA ILE A 105 3.53 11.04 15.84
C ILE A 105 3.76 9.52 15.86
N HIS A 106 3.46 8.83 14.76
CA HIS A 106 3.68 7.40 14.58
C HIS A 106 5.16 6.99 14.57
N LEU A 107 6.08 7.94 14.35
CA LEU A 107 7.52 7.67 14.39
C LEU A 107 8.06 7.55 15.82
N CYS A 108 7.33 8.01 16.82
CA CYS A 108 7.70 7.83 18.23
C CYS A 108 7.92 6.33 18.55
N PRO A 109 8.79 5.99 19.53
CA PRO A 109 8.90 4.62 20.02
C PRO A 109 7.54 4.04 20.40
N GLY A 110 7.30 2.74 20.12
CA GLY A 110 5.97 2.12 20.25
C GLY A 110 5.34 2.25 21.65
N ILE A 111 6.16 2.23 22.70
CA ILE A 111 5.70 2.43 24.09
C ILE A 111 5.18 3.86 24.28
N LEU A 112 5.95 4.85 23.85
CA LEU A 112 5.56 6.26 23.92
C LEU A 112 4.34 6.56 23.05
N TYR A 113 4.30 6.01 21.84
CA TYR A 113 3.16 6.16 20.93
C TYR A 113 1.86 5.66 21.56
N ARG A 114 1.86 4.43 22.12
CA ARG A 114 0.69 3.88 22.79
C ARG A 114 0.32 4.66 24.06
N PHE A 115 1.31 5.14 24.80
CA PHE A 115 1.07 5.99 25.97
C PHE A 115 0.35 7.30 25.56
N LEU A 116 0.85 7.98 24.53
CA LEU A 116 0.23 9.21 24.02
C LEU A 116 -1.21 8.96 23.57
N LEU A 117 -1.47 7.90 22.79
CA LEU A 117 -2.82 7.56 22.34
C LEU A 117 -3.79 7.33 23.54
N ARG A 118 -3.31 6.69 24.61
CA ARG A 118 -4.10 6.51 25.84
C ARG A 118 -4.37 7.83 26.56
N CYS A 119 -3.37 8.72 26.66
CA CYS A 119 -3.53 10.05 27.27
C CYS A 119 -4.59 10.89 26.54
N PHE A 120 -4.73 10.69 25.23
CA PHE A 120 -5.77 11.35 24.41
C PHE A 120 -7.07 10.57 24.31
N HIS A 121 -7.27 9.57 25.19
CA HIS A 121 -8.49 8.78 25.32
C HIS A 121 -8.91 8.03 24.04
N GLU A 122 -7.94 7.59 23.23
CA GLU A 122 -8.24 6.71 22.10
C GLU A 122 -8.71 5.32 22.56
N THR A 123 -9.60 4.72 21.79
CA THR A 123 -10.15 3.40 22.11
C THR A 123 -9.09 2.31 22.02
N PRO A 124 -9.20 1.24 22.82
CA PRO A 124 -8.28 0.11 22.73
C PRO A 124 -8.15 -0.47 21.32
N SER A 125 -9.27 -0.56 20.58
CA SER A 125 -9.29 -1.04 19.19
C SER A 125 -8.51 -0.13 18.24
N CYS A 126 -8.66 1.18 18.36
CA CYS A 126 -7.89 2.15 17.58
C CYS A 126 -6.39 2.05 17.89
N ILE A 127 -6.00 1.92 19.18
CA ILE A 127 -4.61 1.78 19.59
C ILE A 127 -4.00 0.48 19.04
N GLU A 128 -4.75 -0.61 19.01
CA GLU A 128 -4.32 -1.89 18.47
C GLU A 128 -4.12 -1.79 16.95
N GLU A 129 -5.11 -1.27 16.23
CA GLU A 129 -5.03 -1.07 14.78
C GLU A 129 -3.81 -0.22 14.38
N LEU A 130 -3.60 0.92 15.04
CA LEU A 130 -2.44 1.78 14.80
C LEU A 130 -1.10 1.10 15.16
N SER A 131 -1.12 0.23 16.18
CA SER A 131 0.07 -0.55 16.56
C SER A 131 0.38 -1.62 15.52
N ASP A 132 -0.62 -2.22 14.89
CA ASP A 132 -0.49 -3.20 13.82
C ASP A 132 0.05 -2.55 12.55
N ILE A 133 -0.50 -1.41 12.15
CA ILE A 133 0.00 -0.59 11.04
C ILE A 133 1.49 -0.25 11.27
N LYS A 134 1.85 0.14 12.51
CA LYS A 134 3.25 0.41 12.86
C LYS A 134 4.15 -0.82 12.74
N ARG A 135 3.67 -2.03 13.02
CA ARG A 135 4.41 -3.28 12.82
C ARG A 135 4.58 -3.60 11.33
N CYS A 136 3.54 -3.34 10.54
CA CYS A 136 3.51 -3.65 9.10
C CYS A 136 4.23 -2.63 8.21
N ARG A 137 4.65 -1.50 8.73
CA ARG A 137 5.28 -0.36 8.04
C ARG A 137 6.00 -0.74 6.72
N MET A 138 5.80 0.08 5.68
CA MET A 138 6.49 -0.05 4.40
C MET A 138 7.29 1.23 4.09
N THR A 139 8.57 1.07 3.78
CA THR A 139 9.42 2.16 3.29
C THR A 139 9.76 1.94 1.83
N ILE A 140 10.12 3.00 1.12
CA ILE A 140 10.59 2.91 -0.25
C ILE A 140 11.79 1.97 -0.35
N ASP A 141 12.75 2.13 0.58
CA ASP A 141 13.99 1.36 0.58
C ASP A 141 13.73 -0.13 0.86
N THR A 142 12.81 -0.45 1.78
CA THR A 142 12.40 -1.84 2.05
C THR A 142 11.69 -2.45 0.85
N PHE A 143 10.81 -1.70 0.18
CA PHE A 143 10.11 -2.17 -1.01
C PHE A 143 11.09 -2.51 -2.13
N GLU A 144 12.03 -1.60 -2.44
CA GLU A 144 13.02 -1.80 -3.49
C GLU A 144 13.92 -3.02 -3.20
N GLN A 145 14.35 -3.21 -1.94
CA GLN A 145 15.10 -4.39 -1.51
C GLN A 145 14.31 -5.69 -1.66
N LEU A 146 13.04 -5.70 -1.28
CA LEU A 146 12.19 -6.88 -1.42
C LEU A 146 11.92 -7.21 -2.90
N ALA A 147 11.64 -6.20 -3.72
CA ALA A 147 11.46 -6.39 -5.15
C ALA A 147 12.71 -7.04 -5.78
N GLU A 148 13.90 -6.53 -5.49
CA GLU A 148 15.17 -7.09 -5.96
C GLU A 148 15.39 -8.53 -5.45
N LYS A 149 15.20 -8.76 -4.14
CA LYS A 149 15.38 -10.08 -3.48
C LYS A 149 14.52 -11.17 -4.11
N TYR A 150 13.27 -10.81 -4.50
CA TYR A 150 12.32 -11.78 -5.06
C TYR A 150 12.27 -11.78 -6.60
N GLY A 151 13.31 -11.22 -7.25
CA GLY A 151 13.49 -11.31 -8.69
C GLY A 151 12.55 -10.42 -9.50
N TYR A 152 12.02 -9.34 -8.89
CA TYR A 152 11.25 -8.34 -9.61
C TYR A 152 12.17 -7.19 -10.07
N GLU A 153 12.08 -6.84 -11.34
CA GLU A 153 12.67 -5.67 -11.93
C GLU A 153 11.72 -4.48 -11.81
N ILE A 154 12.19 -3.36 -11.27
CA ILE A 154 11.45 -2.10 -11.23
C ILE A 154 11.62 -1.42 -12.59
N THR A 155 10.53 -1.35 -13.37
CA THR A 155 10.54 -0.73 -14.71
C THR A 155 10.10 0.73 -14.69
N ASP A 156 9.29 1.13 -13.71
CA ASP A 156 8.93 2.53 -13.48
C ASP A 156 8.77 2.81 -11.99
N ARG A 157 9.12 4.04 -11.61
CA ARG A 157 9.00 4.55 -10.23
C ARG A 157 8.54 6.00 -10.24
N GLN A 158 7.45 6.27 -9.57
CA GLN A 158 6.93 7.61 -9.38
C GLN A 158 6.69 7.89 -7.89
N LEU A 159 7.46 8.80 -7.34
CA LEU A 159 7.29 9.27 -5.97
C LEU A 159 6.52 10.59 -5.98
N TRP A 160 5.46 10.66 -5.18
CA TRP A 160 4.57 11.81 -5.13
C TRP A 160 4.75 12.59 -3.82
N PHE A 161 5.09 13.88 -3.95
CA PHE A 161 5.07 14.81 -2.82
C PHE A 161 3.63 15.17 -2.44
N ILE A 162 2.77 15.41 -3.46
CA ILE A 162 1.32 15.57 -3.29
C ILE A 162 0.66 14.43 -4.08
N ASN A 163 0.07 13.47 -3.34
CA ASN A 163 -0.60 12.31 -3.91
C ASN A 163 -1.70 12.74 -4.90
N PRO A 164 -1.83 12.12 -6.08
CA PRO A 164 -2.90 12.38 -7.02
C PRO A 164 -4.31 12.30 -6.42
N HIS A 165 -4.55 11.42 -5.47
CA HIS A 165 -5.83 11.32 -4.75
C HIS A 165 -6.19 12.60 -3.96
N TYR A 166 -5.19 13.39 -3.56
CA TYR A 166 -5.42 14.65 -2.82
C TYR A 166 -6.07 15.73 -3.68
N GLN A 167 -6.05 15.59 -5.01
CA GLN A 167 -6.79 16.48 -5.89
C GLN A 167 -8.31 16.36 -5.66
N GLN A 168 -8.81 15.14 -5.51
CA GLN A 168 -10.23 14.90 -5.25
C GLN A 168 -10.61 15.23 -3.81
N LYS A 169 -9.74 14.87 -2.85
CA LYS A 169 -10.04 14.99 -1.42
C LYS A 169 -9.82 16.39 -0.85
N PHE A 170 -8.80 17.10 -1.32
CA PHE A 170 -8.32 18.37 -0.76
C PHE A 170 -8.15 19.48 -1.79
N HIS A 171 -8.50 19.24 -3.06
CA HIS A 171 -8.30 20.17 -4.18
C HIS A 171 -6.83 20.58 -4.38
N LEU A 172 -5.88 19.78 -3.93
CA LEU A 172 -4.46 20.01 -4.09
C LEU A 172 -3.98 19.46 -5.45
N ARG A 173 -3.24 20.27 -6.22
CA ARG A 173 -2.66 19.81 -7.48
C ARG A 173 -1.60 18.74 -7.22
N PRO A 174 -1.66 17.56 -7.89
CA PRO A 174 -0.65 16.53 -7.75
C PRO A 174 0.75 17.05 -8.09
N ARG A 175 1.74 16.67 -7.29
CA ARG A 175 3.14 17.04 -7.53
C ARG A 175 4.04 15.84 -7.28
N LYS A 176 4.85 15.49 -8.27
CA LYS A 176 5.93 14.51 -8.09
C LYS A 176 6.97 15.05 -7.11
N LEU A 177 7.64 14.13 -6.42
CA LEU A 177 8.78 14.49 -5.59
C LEU A 177 9.91 15.04 -6.47
N TYR A 178 10.57 16.08 -5.98
CA TYR A 178 11.67 16.69 -6.72
C TYR A 178 12.80 15.68 -7.01
N PRO A 179 13.36 15.64 -8.23
CA PRO A 179 14.27 14.56 -8.65
C PRO A 179 15.47 14.33 -7.72
N VAL A 180 16.07 15.40 -7.19
CA VAL A 180 17.19 15.28 -6.25
C VAL A 180 16.76 14.59 -4.97
N LEU A 181 15.62 14.98 -4.39
CA LEU A 181 15.07 14.34 -3.17
C LEU A 181 14.68 12.87 -3.43
N ALA A 182 14.17 12.57 -4.62
CA ALA A 182 13.78 11.21 -5.01
C ALA A 182 14.98 10.24 -5.08
N GLN A 183 16.20 10.74 -5.22
CA GLN A 183 17.43 9.95 -5.22
C GLN A 183 18.04 9.76 -3.83
N LEU A 184 17.70 10.61 -2.87
CA LEU A 184 18.26 10.54 -1.52
C LEU A 184 17.59 9.41 -0.73
N LYS A 185 18.28 8.27 -0.64
CA LYS A 185 17.83 7.11 0.16
C LYS A 185 17.48 7.57 1.59
N TYR A 186 16.50 6.94 2.19
CA TYR A 186 15.92 7.22 3.50
C TYR A 186 15.21 8.59 3.60
N ILE A 187 15.80 9.69 3.10
CA ILE A 187 15.22 11.04 3.15
C ILE A 187 13.93 11.12 2.31
N ARG A 188 13.93 10.53 1.11
CA ARG A 188 12.77 10.49 0.21
C ARG A 188 11.50 9.95 0.86
N ASN A 189 11.63 9.07 1.87
CA ASN A 189 10.49 8.50 2.59
C ASN A 189 9.66 9.55 3.34
N TYR A 190 10.30 10.60 3.86
CA TYR A 190 9.61 11.66 4.61
C TYR A 190 8.77 12.58 3.73
N PHE A 191 9.11 12.63 2.45
CA PHE A 191 8.50 13.54 1.48
C PHE A 191 7.61 12.84 0.45
N SER A 192 7.50 11.51 0.51
CA SER A 192 6.68 10.73 -0.42
C SER A 192 5.35 10.35 0.21
N THR A 193 4.29 11.07 -0.15
CA THR A 193 2.93 10.79 0.33
C THR A 193 2.28 9.60 -0.38
N SER A 194 2.80 9.25 -1.56
CA SER A 194 2.47 8.01 -2.26
C SER A 194 3.63 7.62 -3.17
N CYS A 195 3.83 6.31 -3.30
CA CYS A 195 4.87 5.69 -4.10
C CYS A 195 4.20 4.76 -5.10
N PHE A 196 4.38 5.04 -6.40
CA PHE A 196 3.88 4.19 -7.47
C PHE A 196 5.05 3.49 -8.14
N TYR A 197 4.90 2.18 -8.32
CA TYR A 197 5.89 1.34 -8.98
C TYR A 197 5.23 0.46 -10.02
N ILE A 198 5.95 0.19 -11.09
CA ILE A 198 5.65 -0.90 -12.02
C ILE A 198 6.82 -1.87 -11.93
N THR A 199 6.50 -3.13 -11.66
CA THR A 199 7.50 -4.21 -11.63
C THR A 199 7.09 -5.34 -12.55
N ARG A 200 8.06 -6.12 -13.00
CA ARG A 200 7.88 -7.36 -13.75
C ARG A 200 8.86 -8.41 -13.25
N HIS A 201 8.69 -9.67 -13.62
CA HIS A 201 9.75 -10.65 -13.38
C HIS A 201 11.01 -10.23 -14.13
N ARG A 202 12.16 -10.33 -13.45
CA ARG A 202 13.45 -10.20 -14.12
C ARG A 202 13.58 -11.37 -15.11
N GLU A 203 13.78 -11.08 -16.38
CA GLU A 203 14.10 -12.12 -17.35
C GLU A 203 15.47 -12.71 -16.98
N LEU A 204 15.50 -14.01 -16.68
CA LEU A 204 16.78 -14.71 -16.62
C LEU A 204 17.26 -14.76 -18.07
N HIS A 205 18.38 -14.12 -18.33
CA HIS A 205 19.10 -14.34 -19.59
C HIS A 205 19.64 -15.77 -19.53
N ASP A 206 19.00 -16.66 -20.31
CA ASP A 206 19.50 -18.00 -20.61
C ASP A 206 20.81 -17.92 -21.39
#